data_f24c996b2d7e630a010c574d8f5fdda5
#
_entry.id   f24c996b2d7e630a010c574d8f5fdda5
#
_cell.length_a   1.000
_cell.length_b   1.000
_cell.length_c   1.000
_cell.angle_alpha   90.00
_cell.angle_beta   90.00
_cell.angle_gamma   90.00
#
_symmetry.space_group_name_H-M   'P 1'
#
loop_
_entity.id
_entity.type
_entity.pdbx_description
1 polymer ?
#
loop_
_entity_poly.entity_id
_entity_poly.type
_entity_poly.pdbx_seq_one_letter_code
_entity_poly.pdbx_strand_id
1 'polypeptide(L)'
;TERLRTQPVEFYIETITPVHGFLWSFEDYKQAFSDPLVWYEFSQFWMERLLNSKLQRERDLLQLSASERYLKLCQQQPELVTALTDSQLASYIGVTPVSLSRLKKSLTVIK
;
A
#
# COMPACT_ATOMS: atom_id res chain seq x y z
N THR A 1 -18.55 9.72 11.14
CA THR A 1 -17.11 9.38 11.31
C THR A 1 -16.88 8.45 12.50
N GLU A 2 -17.56 8.64 13.61
CA GLU A 2 -17.47 7.77 14.80
C GLU A 2 -17.96 6.34 14.51
N ARG A 3 -19.01 6.21 13.70
CA ARG A 3 -19.61 4.92 13.35
C ARG A 3 -18.67 4.00 12.54
N LEU A 4 -17.77 4.57 11.76
CA LEU A 4 -16.76 3.80 11.00
C LEU A 4 -15.59 3.33 11.88
N ARG A 5 -15.37 3.96 13.04
CA ARG A 5 -14.27 3.65 13.96
C ARG A 5 -14.59 2.55 14.96
N THR A 6 -15.88 2.26 15.18
CA THR A 6 -16.34 1.26 16.15
C THR A 6 -16.66 -0.09 15.53
N GLN A 7 -16.65 -0.21 14.20
CA GLN A 7 -16.87 -1.49 13.55
C GLN A 7 -15.55 -2.26 13.38
N PRO A 8 -15.53 -3.57 13.62
CA PRO A 8 -14.40 -4.42 13.31
C PRO A 8 -14.04 -4.30 11.83
N VAL A 9 -12.74 -4.22 11.52
CA VAL A 9 -12.27 -4.26 10.14
C VAL A 9 -12.31 -5.68 9.60
N GLU A 10 -12.68 -5.83 8.34
CA GLU A 10 -12.77 -7.13 7.65
C GLU A 10 -11.42 -7.57 7.03
N PHE A 11 -10.32 -7.00 7.48
CA PHE A 11 -8.98 -7.34 6.99
C PHE A 11 -7.99 -7.43 8.15
N TYR A 12 -6.90 -8.12 7.91
CA TYR A 12 -5.76 -8.20 8.80
C TYR A 12 -4.51 -7.56 8.15
N ILE A 13 -3.56 -7.18 8.98
CA ILE A 13 -2.27 -6.66 8.54
C ILE A 13 -1.21 -7.69 8.92
N GLU A 14 -0.44 -8.13 7.93
CA GLU A 14 0.65 -9.08 8.10
C GLU A 14 1.97 -8.42 7.72
N THR A 15 3.02 -8.62 8.55
CA THR A 15 4.36 -8.15 8.23
C THR A 15 5.07 -9.15 7.33
N ILE A 16 5.72 -8.68 6.27
CA ILE A 16 6.48 -9.52 5.33
C ILE A 16 7.93 -9.70 5.80
N THR A 17 8.46 -8.71 6.48
CA THR A 17 9.78 -8.72 7.10
C THR A 17 9.66 -8.44 8.60
N PRO A 18 10.68 -8.77 9.43
CA PRO A 18 10.67 -8.39 10.83
C PRO A 18 10.47 -6.89 11.02
N VAL A 19 9.55 -6.53 11.91
CA VAL A 19 9.19 -5.13 12.21
C VAL A 19 9.34 -4.90 13.70
N HIS A 20 9.97 -3.78 14.06
CA HIS A 20 10.00 -3.25 15.42
C HIS A 20 9.25 -1.92 15.43
N GLY A 21 8.38 -1.73 16.41
CA GLY A 21 7.58 -0.50 16.47
C GLY A 21 6.79 -0.38 17.75
N PHE A 22 5.97 0.65 17.81
CA PHE A 22 5.06 0.92 18.92
C PHE A 22 3.63 0.71 18.46
N LEU A 23 2.82 0.11 19.33
CA LEU A 23 1.39 -0.04 19.12
C LEU A 23 0.65 0.88 20.09
N TRP A 24 -0.25 1.68 19.55
CA TRP A 24 -1.06 2.61 20.29
C TRP A 24 -2.53 2.36 19.98
N SER A 25 -3.40 2.50 21.00
CA SER A 25 -4.81 2.63 20.71
C SER A 25 -5.07 3.98 20.03
N PHE A 26 -6.14 4.06 19.24
CA PHE A 26 -6.49 5.32 18.58
C PHE A 26 -6.76 6.44 19.62
N GLU A 27 -7.39 6.11 20.73
CA GLU A 27 -7.68 7.07 21.80
C GLU A 27 -6.43 7.56 22.51
N ASP A 28 -5.51 6.66 22.87
CA ASP A 28 -4.24 7.04 23.47
C ASP A 28 -3.41 7.93 22.54
N TYR A 29 -3.39 7.57 21.26
CA TYR A 29 -2.69 8.34 20.24
C TYR A 29 -3.27 9.74 20.08
N LYS A 30 -4.59 9.88 20.06
CA LYS A 30 -5.29 11.17 20.02
C LYS A 30 -4.99 12.02 21.25
N GLN A 31 -5.01 11.40 22.44
CA GLN A 31 -4.74 12.08 23.71
C GLN A 31 -3.27 12.56 23.85
N ALA A 32 -2.34 11.96 23.09
CA ALA A 32 -0.94 12.42 23.07
C ALA A 32 -0.77 13.84 22.49
N PHE A 33 -1.76 14.33 21.76
CA PHE A 33 -1.78 15.69 21.25
C PHE A 33 -2.51 16.60 22.25
N SER A 34 -1.75 17.48 22.90
CA SER A 34 -2.31 18.43 23.87
C SER A 34 -3.09 19.56 23.19
N ASP A 35 -2.79 19.88 21.94
CA ASP A 35 -3.48 20.90 21.15
C ASP A 35 -4.39 20.24 20.08
N PRO A 36 -5.72 20.49 20.14
CA PRO A 36 -6.65 19.98 19.15
C PRO A 36 -6.35 20.43 17.71
N LEU A 37 -5.76 21.61 17.52
CA LEU A 37 -5.40 22.10 16.19
C LEU A 37 -4.27 21.27 15.60
N VAL A 38 -3.23 20.98 16.37
CA VAL A 38 -2.11 20.13 15.95
C VAL A 38 -2.60 18.72 15.59
N TRP A 39 -3.51 18.15 16.38
CA TRP A 39 -4.16 16.89 16.04
C TRP A 39 -4.92 16.95 14.71
N TYR A 40 -5.66 18.04 14.49
CA TYR A 40 -6.41 18.23 13.25
C TYR A 40 -5.49 18.31 12.04
N GLU A 41 -4.46 19.17 12.07
CA GLU A 41 -3.49 19.32 10.99
C GLU A 41 -2.76 18.00 10.66
N PHE A 42 -2.31 17.31 11.70
CA PHE A 42 -1.69 16.00 11.56
C PHE A 42 -2.62 14.96 10.92
N SER A 43 -3.88 14.91 11.37
CA SER A 43 -4.89 14.00 10.84
C SER A 43 -5.20 14.31 9.37
N GLN A 44 -5.32 15.58 9.00
CA GLN A 44 -5.53 16.02 7.63
C GLN A 44 -4.36 15.61 6.73
N PHE A 45 -3.13 15.86 7.15
CA PHE A 45 -1.93 15.48 6.40
C PHE A 45 -1.91 13.99 6.07
N TRP A 46 -2.17 13.13 7.05
CA TRP A 46 -2.17 11.69 6.84
C TRP A 46 -3.36 11.22 6.01
N MET A 47 -4.53 11.83 6.19
CA MET A 47 -5.72 11.49 5.40
C MET A 47 -5.54 11.83 3.92
N GLU A 48 -5.02 13.01 3.62
CA GLU A 48 -4.72 13.43 2.25
C GLU A 48 -3.68 12.51 1.60
N ARG A 49 -2.62 12.18 2.32
CA ARG A 49 -1.58 11.27 1.84
C ARG A 49 -2.14 9.87 1.54
N LEU A 50 -2.96 9.34 2.43
CA LEU A 50 -3.62 8.04 2.24
C LEU A 50 -4.58 8.06 1.05
N LEU A 51 -5.40 9.11 0.94
CA LEU A 51 -6.35 9.29 -0.15
C LEU A 51 -5.61 9.37 -1.49
N ASN A 52 -4.60 10.21 -1.59
CA ASN A 52 -3.79 10.36 -2.79
C ASN A 52 -3.14 9.04 -3.23
N SER A 53 -2.61 8.28 -2.27
CA SER A 53 -2.03 6.95 -2.54
C SER A 53 -3.08 5.98 -3.11
N LYS A 54 -4.27 5.95 -2.53
CA LYS A 54 -5.37 5.10 -3.00
C LYS A 54 -5.86 5.52 -4.39
N LEU A 55 -6.07 6.80 -4.62
CA LEU A 55 -6.49 7.33 -5.92
C LEU A 55 -5.45 7.05 -7.01
N GLN A 56 -4.16 7.19 -6.68
CA GLN A 56 -3.09 6.87 -7.63
C GLN A 56 -3.07 5.38 -7.98
N ARG A 57 -3.24 4.50 -6.98
CA ARG A 57 -3.33 3.06 -7.21
C ARG A 57 -4.54 2.68 -8.07
N GLU A 58 -5.68 3.26 -7.81
CA GLU A 58 -6.89 3.03 -8.61
C GLU A 58 -6.69 3.49 -10.07
N ARG A 59 -6.13 4.67 -10.26
CA ARG A 59 -5.78 5.21 -11.58
C ARG A 59 -4.82 4.26 -12.32
N ASP A 60 -3.77 3.79 -11.65
CA ASP A 60 -2.82 2.86 -12.24
C ASP A 60 -3.47 1.54 -12.66
N LEU A 61 -4.41 1.01 -11.86
CA LEU A 61 -5.15 -0.19 -12.20
C LEU A 61 -6.09 -0.01 -13.40
N LEU A 62 -6.65 1.18 -13.57
CA LEU A 62 -7.59 1.49 -14.66
C LEU A 62 -6.88 1.88 -15.96
N GLN A 63 -5.74 2.54 -15.90
CA GLN A 63 -5.09 3.18 -17.06
C GLN A 63 -3.85 2.44 -17.56
N LEU A 64 -3.13 1.74 -16.67
CA LEU A 64 -1.88 1.07 -17.02
C LEU A 64 -2.10 -0.41 -17.29
N SER A 65 -1.40 -0.94 -18.29
CA SER A 65 -1.26 -2.37 -18.52
C SER A 65 -0.52 -3.05 -17.34
N ALA A 66 -0.62 -4.36 -17.23
CA ALA A 66 0.10 -5.12 -16.22
C ALA A 66 1.64 -4.92 -16.32
N SER A 67 2.15 -4.84 -17.53
CA SER A 67 3.59 -4.59 -17.77
C SER A 67 4.01 -3.22 -17.28
N GLU A 68 3.23 -2.19 -17.57
CA GLU A 68 3.51 -0.82 -17.11
C GLU A 68 3.43 -0.71 -15.59
N ARG A 69 2.45 -1.34 -14.95
CA ARG A 69 2.36 -1.39 -13.48
C ARG A 69 3.57 -2.08 -12.85
N TYR A 70 4.00 -3.20 -13.44
CA TYR A 70 5.18 -3.92 -12.97
C TYR A 70 6.47 -3.08 -13.12
N LEU A 71 6.69 -2.48 -14.28
CA LEU A 71 7.85 -1.62 -14.52
C LEU A 71 7.87 -0.40 -13.61
N LYS A 72 6.71 0.24 -13.42
CA LYS A 72 6.56 1.35 -12.48
C LYS A 72 6.94 0.95 -11.06
N LEU A 73 6.49 -0.22 -10.61
CA LEU A 73 6.84 -0.75 -9.29
C LEU A 73 8.35 -1.02 -9.16
N CYS A 74 8.97 -1.62 -10.17
CA CYS A 74 10.42 -1.86 -10.20
C CYS A 74 11.23 -0.56 -10.11
N GLN A 75 10.75 0.51 -10.72
CA GLN A 75 11.40 1.82 -10.70
C GLN A 75 11.20 2.57 -9.38
N GLN A 76 9.99 2.54 -8.84
CA GLN A 76 9.62 3.34 -7.69
C GLN A 76 9.89 2.66 -6.34
N GLN A 77 9.80 1.33 -6.30
CA GLN A 77 9.93 0.55 -5.06
C GLN A 77 10.68 -0.77 -5.30
N PRO A 78 11.95 -0.72 -5.71
CA PRO A 78 12.74 -1.92 -6.00
C PRO A 78 12.90 -2.84 -4.78
N GLU A 79 12.96 -2.28 -3.57
CA GLU A 79 13.05 -3.04 -2.34
C GLU A 79 11.79 -3.91 -2.13
N LEU A 80 10.62 -3.38 -2.46
CA LEU A 80 9.37 -4.11 -2.35
C LEU A 80 9.32 -5.30 -3.32
N VAL A 81 9.80 -5.10 -4.55
CA VAL A 81 9.88 -6.17 -5.56
C VAL A 81 10.79 -7.31 -5.08
N THR A 82 11.87 -6.98 -4.38
CA THR A 82 12.81 -7.97 -3.83
C THR A 82 12.24 -8.69 -2.60
N ALA A 83 11.48 -7.99 -1.76
CA ALA A 83 10.94 -8.55 -0.52
C ALA A 83 9.71 -9.45 -0.72
N LEU A 84 8.92 -9.20 -1.78
CA LEU A 84 7.68 -9.93 -2.05
C LEU A 84 7.95 -11.27 -2.76
N THR A 85 7.18 -12.30 -2.39
CA THR A 85 7.06 -13.51 -3.21
C THR A 85 6.34 -13.19 -4.53
N ASP A 86 6.51 -14.03 -5.54
CA ASP A 86 5.83 -13.85 -6.84
C ASP A 86 4.31 -13.84 -6.71
N SER A 87 3.76 -14.62 -5.78
CA SER A 87 2.32 -14.62 -5.50
C SER A 87 1.84 -13.29 -4.90
N GLN A 88 2.57 -12.77 -3.92
CA GLN A 88 2.28 -11.47 -3.31
C GLN A 88 2.44 -10.34 -4.32
N LEU A 89 3.50 -10.38 -5.12
CA LEU A 89 3.76 -9.40 -6.17
C LEU A 89 2.67 -9.41 -7.24
N ALA A 90 2.23 -10.58 -7.69
CA ALA A 90 1.13 -10.72 -8.63
C ALA A 90 -0.17 -10.11 -8.08
N SER A 91 -0.50 -10.43 -6.83
CA SER A 91 -1.64 -9.82 -6.13
C SER A 91 -1.52 -8.30 -6.03
N TYR A 92 -0.33 -7.80 -5.72
CA TYR A 92 -0.07 -6.36 -5.58
C TYR A 92 -0.31 -5.61 -6.89
N ILE A 93 0.17 -6.12 -8.02
CA ILE A 93 -0.03 -5.49 -9.35
C ILE A 93 -1.37 -5.85 -10.01
N GLY A 94 -2.17 -6.71 -9.41
CA GLY A 94 -3.51 -7.07 -9.89
C GLY A 94 -3.51 -8.05 -11.06
N VAL A 95 -2.67 -9.09 -11.01
CA VAL A 95 -2.62 -10.18 -12.00
C VAL A 95 -2.52 -11.54 -11.31
N THR A 96 -2.66 -12.62 -12.09
CA THR A 96 -2.39 -13.98 -11.57
C THR A 96 -0.88 -14.27 -11.54
N PRO A 97 -0.41 -15.20 -10.68
CA PRO A 97 1.01 -15.60 -10.67
C PRO A 97 1.52 -16.10 -12.02
N VAL A 98 0.68 -16.81 -12.76
CA VAL A 98 0.99 -17.30 -14.12
C VAL A 98 1.19 -16.12 -15.09
N SER A 99 0.32 -15.12 -15.02
CA SER A 99 0.42 -13.90 -15.84
C SER A 99 1.69 -13.11 -15.48
N LEU A 100 2.04 -13.01 -14.20
CA LEU A 100 3.28 -12.37 -13.76
C LEU A 100 4.52 -13.09 -14.32
N SER A 101 4.54 -14.43 -14.26
CA SER A 101 5.66 -15.23 -14.79
C SER A 101 5.85 -14.98 -16.29
N ARG A 102 4.76 -14.96 -17.07
CA ARG A 102 4.80 -14.67 -18.51
C ARG A 102 5.29 -13.24 -18.78
N LEU A 103 4.82 -12.29 -18.01
CA LEU A 103 5.22 -10.88 -18.10
C LEU A 103 6.71 -10.70 -17.84
N LYS A 104 7.24 -11.30 -16.78
CA LYS A 104 8.67 -11.27 -16.47
C LYS A 104 9.52 -11.83 -17.62
N LYS A 105 9.10 -12.95 -18.18
CA LYS A 105 9.79 -13.57 -19.33
C LYS A 105 9.77 -12.64 -20.56
N SER A 106 8.64 -12.04 -20.89
CA SER A 106 8.53 -11.13 -22.04
C SER A 106 9.42 -9.90 -21.89
N LEU A 107 9.55 -9.34 -20.70
CA LEU A 107 10.40 -8.20 -20.42
C LEU A 107 11.90 -8.55 -20.47
N THR A 108 12.27 -9.79 -20.15
CA THR A 108 13.67 -10.25 -20.23
C THR A 108 14.12 -10.45 -21.68
N VAL A 109 13.22 -10.77 -22.59
CA VAL A 109 13.52 -10.99 -24.02
C VAL A 109 13.75 -9.66 -24.77
N ILE A 110 13.23 -8.53 -24.24
CA ILE A 110 13.37 -7.21 -24.87
C ILE A 110 14.74 -6.55 -24.55
N LYS A 111 15.51 -7.11 -23.65
CA LYS A 111 16.90 -6.70 -23.39
C LYS A 111 17.86 -7.43 -24.31
#